data_f6369029fa83705bdad639a6839a96df
#
_entry.id   f6369029fa83705bdad639a6839a96df
#
_cell.length_a   1.000
_cell.length_b   1.000
_cell.length_c   1.000
_cell.angle_alpha   90.00
_cell.angle_beta   90.00
_cell.angle_gamma   90.00
#
_symmetry.space_group_name_H-M   'P 1'
#
loop_
_entity.id
_entity.type
_entity.pdbx_description
1 polymer ?
#
loop_
_entity_poly.entity_id
_entity_poly.type
_entity_poly.pdbx_seq_one_letter_code
_entity_poly.pdbx_strand_id
1 'polypeptide(L)'
;MSSSFSFVRRSGNVIRIPSYEIVVGDAIILQEGDVIPADMILKESSSLQVDESLLSGESLPLLKNNEDTLYASSFVISGKGEGYALRCGMNTERLIFQIWTKKKQKFNRIVILL
;
A
#
# COMPACT_ATOMS: atom_id res chain seq x y z
N MET A 1 -7.40 -20.26 2.70
CA MET A 1 -7.01 -18.93 2.42
C MET A 1 -5.66 -18.84 1.75
N SER A 2 -5.63 -18.24 0.64
CA SER A 2 -4.39 -18.14 -0.09
C SER A 2 -3.48 -17.08 0.53
N SER A 3 -2.20 -17.36 0.50
CA SER A 3 -1.21 -16.38 0.92
C SER A 3 -0.94 -15.43 -0.22
N SER A 4 -0.78 -14.17 0.10
CA SER A 4 -0.36 -13.21 -0.89
C SER A 4 1.13 -13.01 -0.75
N PHE A 5 1.78 -12.78 -1.88
CA PHE A 5 3.20 -12.48 -1.91
C PHE A 5 3.42 -11.15 -2.57
N SER A 6 4.49 -10.51 -2.21
CA SER A 6 4.86 -9.21 -2.77
C SER A 6 6.33 -9.22 -3.11
N PHE A 7 6.69 -8.38 -4.08
CA PHE A 7 8.10 -8.19 -4.41
C PHE A 7 8.55 -6.89 -3.78
N VAL A 8 9.66 -6.98 -3.05
CA VAL A 8 10.22 -5.80 -2.41
C VAL A 8 11.69 -5.70 -2.77
N ARG A 9 12.21 -4.49 -2.74
CA ARG A 9 13.62 -4.24 -3.00
C ARG A 9 14.30 -3.96 -1.67
N ARG A 10 15.21 -4.85 -1.30
CA ARG A 10 15.99 -4.71 -0.06
C ARG A 10 17.46 -4.86 -0.39
N SER A 11 18.27 -3.93 0.06
CA SER A 11 19.71 -3.96 -0.19
C SER A 11 20.03 -4.11 -1.67
N GLY A 12 19.23 -3.43 -2.51
CA GLY A 12 19.47 -3.46 -3.95
C GLY A 12 18.93 -4.69 -4.67
N ASN A 13 18.40 -5.66 -3.95
CA ASN A 13 17.90 -6.89 -4.55
C ASN A 13 16.39 -6.97 -4.45
N VAL A 14 15.76 -7.49 -5.51
CA VAL A 14 14.33 -7.71 -5.51
C VAL A 14 14.08 -9.11 -4.98
N ILE A 15 13.28 -9.20 -3.92
CA ILE A 15 12.96 -10.49 -3.33
C ILE A 15 11.45 -10.62 -3.19
N ARG A 16 10.98 -11.85 -3.14
CA ARG A 16 9.59 -12.16 -2.97
C ARG A 16 9.35 -12.57 -1.53
N ILE A 17 8.43 -11.89 -0.88
CA ILE A 17 8.11 -12.20 0.52
C ILE A 17 6.61 -12.31 0.69
N PRO A 18 6.15 -13.00 1.73
CA PRO A 18 4.72 -12.96 2.05
C PRO A 18 4.33 -11.52 2.36
N SER A 19 3.17 -11.11 1.88
CA SER A 19 2.75 -9.73 2.04
C SER A 19 2.65 -9.30 3.49
N TYR A 20 2.36 -10.23 4.40
CA TYR A 20 2.24 -9.87 5.80
C TYR A 20 3.61 -9.59 6.44
N GLU A 21 4.70 -9.83 5.72
CA GLU A 21 6.04 -9.53 6.24
C GLU A 21 6.54 -8.16 5.80
N ILE A 22 5.74 -7.41 5.07
CA ILE A 22 6.13 -6.07 4.66
C ILE A 22 6.17 -5.17 5.88
N VAL A 23 7.24 -4.39 6.00
CA VAL A 23 7.38 -3.44 7.09
C VAL A 23 7.44 -2.03 6.54
N VAL A 24 7.21 -1.06 7.41
CA VAL A 24 7.25 0.35 7.01
C VAL A 24 8.60 0.66 6.41
N GLY A 25 8.57 1.31 5.26
CA GLY A 25 9.79 1.70 4.57
C GLY A 25 10.24 0.72 3.51
N ASP A 26 9.63 -0.47 3.43
CA ASP A 26 9.97 -1.39 2.35
C ASP A 26 9.62 -0.79 1.00
N ALA A 27 10.48 -0.98 0.02
CA ALA A 27 10.20 -0.57 -1.35
C ALA A 27 9.44 -1.69 -2.03
N ILE A 28 8.16 -1.46 -2.30
CA ILE A 28 7.27 -2.46 -2.87
C ILE A 28 7.16 -2.24 -4.36
N ILE A 29 7.31 -3.31 -5.13
CA ILE A 29 7.23 -3.25 -6.58
C ILE A 29 5.86 -3.77 -7.00
N LEU A 30 5.18 -2.99 -7.84
CA LEU A 30 3.84 -3.31 -8.30
C LEU A 30 3.81 -3.42 -9.81
N GLN A 31 2.99 -4.33 -10.31
CA GLN A 31 2.76 -4.45 -11.72
C GLN A 31 1.33 -4.89 -11.96
N GLU A 32 0.94 -4.86 -13.22
CA GLU A 32 -0.42 -5.18 -13.61
C GLU A 32 -0.87 -6.51 -13.00
N GLY A 33 -2.07 -6.51 -12.44
CA GLY A 33 -2.64 -7.68 -11.83
C GLY A 33 -2.40 -7.80 -10.35
N ASP A 34 -1.53 -6.97 -9.79
CA ASP A 34 -1.22 -7.07 -8.36
C ASP A 34 -2.30 -6.42 -7.51
N VAL A 35 -2.48 -6.97 -6.32
CA VAL A 35 -3.25 -6.30 -5.28
C VAL A 35 -2.25 -5.54 -4.43
N ILE A 36 -2.57 -4.28 -4.15
CA ILE A 36 -1.67 -3.44 -3.34
C ILE A 36 -1.68 -3.99 -1.92
N PRO A 37 -0.51 -4.40 -1.41
CA PRO A 37 -0.46 -5.16 -0.16
C PRO A 37 -0.48 -4.32 1.11
N ALA A 38 -0.20 -3.04 1.01
CA ALA A 38 -0.16 -2.16 2.18
C ALA A 38 -0.28 -0.74 1.69
N ASP A 39 -0.72 0.15 2.58
CA ASP A 39 -0.75 1.56 2.22
C ASP A 39 0.68 2.00 1.94
N MET A 40 0.86 2.74 0.86
CA MET A 40 2.21 3.10 0.43
C MET A 40 2.18 4.41 -0.34
N ILE A 41 3.34 5.03 -0.42
CA ILE A 41 3.53 6.23 -1.23
C ILE A 41 4.28 5.83 -2.50
N LEU A 42 3.70 6.20 -3.64
CA LEU A 42 4.28 5.87 -4.93
C LEU A 42 5.50 6.73 -5.17
N LYS A 43 6.62 6.11 -5.49
CA LYS A 43 7.85 6.84 -5.76
C LYS A 43 8.11 6.96 -7.24
N GLU A 44 7.93 5.87 -7.97
CA GLU A 44 8.10 5.86 -9.41
C GLU A 44 6.95 5.10 -10.02
N SER A 45 6.49 5.56 -11.17
CA SER A 45 5.38 4.91 -11.83
C SER A 45 5.51 5.05 -13.34
N SER A 46 4.92 4.08 -14.03
CA SER A 46 4.86 4.09 -15.47
C SER A 46 3.40 3.83 -15.83
N SER A 47 2.63 4.88 -15.95
CA SER A 47 1.20 4.83 -16.30
C SER A 47 0.44 3.88 -15.37
N LEU A 48 0.67 3.99 -14.09
CA LEU A 48 0.02 3.12 -13.11
C LEU A 48 -1.43 3.52 -12.92
N GLN A 49 -2.34 2.58 -13.17
CA GLN A 49 -3.76 2.78 -12.95
C GLN A 49 -4.25 1.76 -11.95
N VAL A 50 -5.04 2.20 -11.00
CA VAL A 50 -5.55 1.33 -9.95
C VAL A 50 -7.06 1.42 -9.85
N ASP A 51 -7.63 0.36 -9.28
CA ASP A 51 -9.06 0.28 -9.00
C ASP A 51 -9.20 0.34 -7.48
N GLU A 52 -9.83 1.40 -6.99
CA GLU A 52 -10.06 1.59 -5.55
C GLU A 52 -11.52 1.35 -5.19
N SER A 53 -12.21 0.53 -5.96
CA SER A 53 -13.64 0.33 -5.75
C SER A 53 -14.00 -0.21 -4.37
N LEU A 54 -13.10 -0.96 -3.75
CA LEU A 54 -13.35 -1.45 -2.40
C LEU A 54 -13.35 -0.33 -1.37
N LEU A 55 -12.76 0.79 -1.70
CA LEU A 55 -12.69 1.94 -0.80
C LEU A 55 -13.73 2.98 -1.14
N SER A 56 -13.92 3.26 -2.41
CA SER A 56 -14.78 4.36 -2.84
C SER A 56 -16.14 3.91 -3.36
N GLY A 57 -16.27 2.62 -3.67
CA GLY A 57 -17.50 2.11 -4.25
C GLY A 57 -17.61 2.35 -5.75
N GLU A 58 -16.62 2.96 -6.35
CA GLU A 58 -16.64 3.26 -7.79
C GLU A 58 -15.54 2.50 -8.48
N SER A 59 -15.87 1.91 -9.62
CA SER A 59 -14.92 1.08 -10.37
C SER A 59 -14.18 1.82 -11.46
N LEU A 60 -14.00 3.11 -11.32
CA LEU A 60 -13.28 3.88 -12.34
C LEU A 60 -11.77 3.75 -12.12
N PRO A 61 -11.01 3.50 -13.19
CA PRO A 61 -9.56 3.46 -13.07
C PRO A 61 -9.03 4.83 -12.67
N LEU A 62 -8.09 4.84 -11.75
CA LEU A 62 -7.46 6.06 -11.29
C LEU A 62 -5.99 6.04 -11.67
N LEU A 63 -5.55 7.05 -12.40
CA LEU A 63 -4.15 7.18 -12.74
C LEU A 63 -3.41 7.74 -11.54
N LYS A 64 -2.37 7.04 -11.12
CA LYS A 64 -1.58 7.47 -9.97
C LYS A 64 -0.25 8.02 -10.44
N ASN A 65 0.14 9.13 -9.85
CA ASN A 65 1.39 9.78 -10.16
C ASN A 65 2.36 9.63 -8.99
N ASN A 66 3.60 10.00 -9.22
CA ASN A 66 4.60 9.95 -8.17
C ASN A 66 4.12 10.80 -6.99
N GLU A 67 4.38 10.32 -5.79
CA GLU A 67 3.99 10.93 -4.53
C GLU A 67 2.52 10.71 -4.15
N ASP A 68 1.75 10.06 -5.00
CA ASP A 68 0.38 9.71 -4.64
C ASP A 68 0.36 8.56 -3.67
N THR A 69 -0.66 8.52 -2.83
CA THR A 69 -0.84 7.43 -1.88
C THR A 69 -1.60 6.30 -2.56
N LEU A 70 -1.12 5.09 -2.36
CA LEU A 70 -1.81 3.89 -2.79
C LEU A 70 -2.33 3.19 -1.55
N TYR A 71 -3.53 2.61 -1.68
CA TYR A 71 -4.20 2.03 -0.52
C TYR A 71 -4.24 0.51 -0.60
N ALA A 72 -4.04 -0.12 0.55
CA ALA A 72 -4.10 -1.58 0.63
C ALA A 72 -5.42 -2.08 0.07
N SER A 73 -5.37 -3.22 -0.58
CA SER A 73 -6.51 -3.91 -1.18
C SER A 73 -6.99 -3.30 -2.49
N SER A 74 -6.40 -2.19 -2.93
CA SER A 74 -6.66 -1.68 -4.27
C SER A 74 -5.99 -2.61 -5.27
N PHE A 75 -6.45 -2.55 -6.52
CA PHE A 75 -5.97 -3.46 -7.55
C PHE A 75 -5.26 -2.70 -8.65
N VAL A 76 -4.12 -3.20 -9.09
CA VAL A 76 -3.39 -2.57 -10.19
C VAL A 76 -3.99 -3.06 -11.51
N ILE A 77 -4.64 -2.16 -12.21
CA ILE A 77 -5.29 -2.47 -13.47
C ILE A 77 -4.28 -2.54 -14.60
N SER A 78 -3.36 -1.57 -14.64
CA SER A 78 -2.36 -1.51 -15.70
C SER A 78 -1.18 -0.70 -15.23
N GLY A 79 -0.08 -0.81 -15.97
CA GLY A 79 1.12 -0.09 -15.66
C GLY A 79 1.94 -0.76 -14.57
N LYS A 80 2.90 -0.03 -14.04
CA LYS A 80 3.74 -0.55 -12.97
C LYS A 80 4.25 0.60 -12.14
N GLY A 81 4.73 0.28 -10.94
CA GLY A 81 5.24 1.30 -10.06
C GLY A 81 6.03 0.70 -8.91
N GLU A 82 6.68 1.57 -8.19
CA GLU A 82 7.43 1.20 -7.00
C GLU A 82 7.23 2.29 -5.98
N GLY A 83 7.02 1.91 -4.73
CA GLY A 83 6.80 2.90 -3.68
C GLY A 83 7.19 2.35 -2.33
N TYR A 84 7.06 3.19 -1.30
CA TYR A 84 7.46 2.81 0.05
C TYR A 84 6.25 2.54 0.91
N ALA A 85 6.32 1.45 1.67
CA ALA A 85 5.24 1.07 2.57
C ALA A 85 5.12 2.09 3.70
N LEU A 86 3.90 2.53 3.94
CA LEU A 86 3.60 3.44 5.03
C LEU A 86 3.14 2.70 6.27
N ARG A 87 2.71 1.44 6.11
CA ARG A 87 2.22 0.63 7.21
C ARG A 87 2.72 -0.78 7.05
N CYS A 88 2.65 -1.53 8.13
CA CYS A 88 3.03 -2.93 8.09
C CYS A 88 2.07 -3.70 7.19
N GLY A 89 2.50 -4.90 6.81
CA GLY A 89 1.76 -5.68 5.85
C GLY A 89 0.35 -6.06 6.28
N MET A 90 -0.28 -6.86 5.45
CA MET A 90 -1.71 -7.14 5.51
C MET A 90 -2.12 -7.94 6.73
N ASN A 91 -2.27 -7.26 7.83
CA ASN A 91 -2.84 -7.82 9.05
C ASN A 91 -4.05 -6.96 9.38
N THR A 92 -5.23 -7.53 9.24
CA THR A 92 -6.45 -6.75 9.37
C THR A 92 -6.57 -6.00 10.68
N GLU A 93 -6.29 -6.67 11.77
CA GLU A 93 -6.40 -6.02 13.08
C GLU A 93 -5.40 -4.88 13.21
N ARG A 94 -4.18 -5.12 12.77
CA ARG A 94 -3.15 -4.11 12.81
C ARG A 94 -3.49 -2.92 11.94
N LEU A 95 -4.01 -3.19 10.76
CA LEU A 95 -4.38 -2.14 9.84
C LEU A 95 -5.47 -1.27 10.42
N ILE A 96 -6.49 -1.88 11.01
CA ILE A 96 -7.56 -1.13 11.62
C ILE A 96 -7.05 -0.27 12.75
N PHE A 97 -6.17 -0.84 13.58
CA PHE A 97 -5.60 -0.10 14.69
C PHE A 97 -4.80 1.10 14.21
N GLN A 98 -4.02 0.93 13.16
CA GLN A 98 -3.22 2.02 12.62
C GLN A 98 -4.08 3.12 12.02
N ILE A 99 -5.15 2.76 11.35
CA ILE A 99 -6.07 3.74 10.81
C ILE A 99 -6.71 4.53 11.94
N TRP A 100 -7.13 3.84 12.97
CA TRP A 100 -7.76 4.49 14.11
C TRP A 100 -6.79 5.45 14.79
N THR A 101 -5.56 5.02 14.99
CA THR A 101 -4.53 5.86 15.60
C THR A 101 -4.26 7.10 14.77
N LYS A 102 -4.18 6.92 13.46
CA LYS A 102 -3.91 8.03 12.58
C LYS A 102 -5.03 9.05 12.61
N LYS A 103 -6.27 8.60 12.67
CA LYS A 103 -7.39 9.52 12.78
C LYS A 103 -7.33 10.31 14.06
N LYS A 104 -6.95 9.65 15.13
CA LYS A 104 -6.82 10.32 16.40
C LYS A 104 -5.74 11.39 16.37
N GLN A 105 -4.64 11.08 15.71
CA GLN A 105 -3.57 12.05 15.55
C GLN A 105 -4.05 13.28 14.81
N LYS A 106 -4.86 13.07 13.82
CA LYS A 106 -5.34 14.15 13.01
C LYS A 106 -6.17 15.13 13.81
N PHE A 107 -6.97 14.60 14.74
CA PHE A 107 -7.85 15.45 15.53
C PHE A 107 -7.21 15.96 16.80
N ASN A 108 -6.30 15.19 17.36
CA ASN A 108 -5.74 15.55 18.64
C ASN A 108 -4.33 14.99 18.76
N ARG A 109 -3.39 15.76 18.26
CA ARG A 109 -2.02 15.35 18.25
C ARG A 109 -1.46 15.01 19.59
N ILE A 110 -1.89 15.69 20.59
CA ILE A 110 -1.35 15.51 21.90
C ILE A 110 -1.72 14.16 22.47
N VAL A 111 -2.96 13.79 22.27
CA VAL A 111 -3.47 12.55 22.80
C VAL A 111 -2.83 11.34 22.15
N ILE A 112 -2.43 11.54 20.94
CA ILE A 112 -1.95 10.44 20.17
C ILE A 112 -0.71 9.80 20.71
N LEU A 113 0.01 10.52 21.46
CA LEU A 113 1.22 10.01 22.02
C LEU A 113 0.99 8.90 23.03
N LEU A 114 -0.21 8.66 23.35
CA LEU A 114 -0.56 7.63 24.32
C LEU A 114 -0.65 6.23 23.71
#